data_313f3ab3f8d8dd3d3157fa39253ffb6e
#
_entry.id   313f3ab3f8d8dd3d3157fa39253ffb6e
#
_cell.length_a   1.000
_cell.length_b   1.000
_cell.length_c   1.000
_cell.angle_alpha   90.00
_cell.angle_beta   90.00
_cell.angle_gamma   90.00
#
_symmetry.space_group_name_H-M   'P 1'
#
loop_
_entity.id
_entity.type
_entity.pdbx_description
1 polymer ?
#
loop_
_entity_poly.entity_id
_entity_poly.type
_entity_poly.pdbx_seq_one_letter_code
_entity_poly.pdbx_strand_id
1 'polypeptide(L)'
;IHYKQCSNSRDTFLTVLYRLYLLIIAQKGLKTIRMKYQNTNPNPAALLSSLRDIGYNIETAIEDLIDNSITAKAIKIEIRMIWNKGDPWMVILDDGRGMSNSELVKAMTLAGNNPLETRHKDDLGRFGLGLKTASFSQCKQLTVITFNNNSLSAAEIDLEEVNTNIDKGF
;
A
#
# COMPACT_ATOMS: atom_id res chain seq x y z
N ILE A 1 -23.64 4.80 -21.93
CA ILE A 1 -22.77 3.95 -21.11
C ILE A 1 -21.71 3.43 -22.06
N HIS A 2 -20.48 3.93 -21.96
CA HIS A 2 -19.34 3.35 -22.67
C HIS A 2 -18.70 2.29 -21.77
N TYR A 3 -18.91 1.03 -22.09
CA TYR A 3 -18.10 -0.04 -21.55
C TYR A 3 -16.82 -0.14 -22.38
N LYS A 4 -15.67 -0.02 -21.73
CA LYS A 4 -14.40 -0.41 -22.32
C LYS A 4 -14.31 -1.93 -22.19
N GLN A 5 -14.49 -2.63 -23.26
CA GLN A 5 -14.42 -4.08 -23.34
C GLN A 5 -12.99 -4.53 -23.02
N CYS A 6 -12.78 -5.19 -21.90
CA CYS A 6 -11.60 -6.02 -21.71
C CYS A 6 -11.83 -7.32 -22.50
N SER A 7 -11.07 -7.52 -23.54
CA SER A 7 -11.13 -8.71 -24.37
C SER A 7 -10.63 -9.93 -23.60
N ASN A 8 -11.56 -10.76 -23.11
CA ASN A 8 -11.29 -12.16 -22.85
C ASN A 8 -12.60 -12.96 -22.94
N SER A 9 -12.55 -14.07 -23.62
CA SER A 9 -13.60 -14.89 -24.19
C SER A 9 -14.57 -15.58 -23.20
N ARG A 10 -15.25 -14.80 -22.32
CA ARG A 10 -16.36 -15.27 -21.48
C ARG A 10 -17.61 -14.42 -21.62
N ASP A 11 -17.82 -13.80 -22.79
CA ASP A 11 -18.72 -12.64 -22.96
C ASP A 11 -20.15 -12.94 -23.38
N THR A 12 -20.57 -14.20 -23.45
CA THR A 12 -21.96 -14.48 -23.84
C THR A 12 -22.95 -14.03 -22.75
N PHE A 13 -22.61 -14.20 -21.50
CA PHE A 13 -23.51 -13.85 -20.38
C PHE A 13 -23.63 -12.34 -20.16
N LEU A 14 -22.52 -11.62 -20.18
CA LEU A 14 -22.50 -10.16 -20.06
C LEU A 14 -23.15 -9.47 -21.26
N THR A 15 -22.99 -10.01 -22.47
CA THR A 15 -23.63 -9.49 -23.68
C THR A 15 -25.14 -9.69 -23.63
N VAL A 16 -25.63 -10.80 -23.10
CA VAL A 16 -27.06 -11.07 -22.93
C VAL A 16 -27.65 -10.13 -21.86
N LEU A 17 -26.99 -9.97 -20.70
CA LEU A 17 -27.41 -9.04 -19.67
C LEU A 17 -27.45 -7.58 -20.16
N TYR A 18 -26.47 -7.17 -20.95
CA TYR A 18 -26.43 -5.83 -21.54
C TYR A 18 -27.56 -5.62 -22.56
N ARG A 19 -27.87 -6.60 -23.41
CA ARG A 19 -29.01 -6.54 -24.34
C ARG A 19 -30.37 -6.51 -23.61
N LEU A 20 -30.53 -7.31 -22.55
CA LEU A 20 -31.71 -7.28 -21.68
C LEU A 20 -31.85 -5.92 -20.98
N TYR A 21 -30.77 -5.35 -20.48
CA TYR A 21 -30.75 -4.03 -19.87
C TYR A 21 -31.16 -2.93 -20.87
N LEU A 22 -30.63 -2.96 -22.10
CA LEU A 22 -31.02 -2.02 -23.17
C LEU A 22 -32.49 -2.16 -23.56
N LEU A 23 -33.04 -3.37 -23.61
CA LEU A 23 -34.44 -3.64 -23.87
C LEU A 23 -35.34 -3.07 -22.77
N ILE A 24 -34.95 -3.22 -21.49
CA ILE A 24 -35.70 -2.68 -20.34
C ILE A 24 -35.71 -1.13 -20.36
N ILE A 25 -34.56 -0.52 -20.72
CA ILE A 25 -34.46 0.94 -20.87
C ILE A 25 -35.34 1.43 -22.01
N ALA A 26 -35.32 0.75 -23.14
CA ALA A 26 -36.15 1.12 -24.30
C ALA A 26 -37.66 1.00 -24.02
N GLN A 27 -38.10 -0.03 -23.27
CA GLN A 27 -39.50 -0.22 -22.92
C GLN A 27 -40.00 0.76 -21.84
N LYS A 28 -39.13 1.24 -20.94
CA LYS A 28 -39.52 2.14 -19.83
C LYS A 28 -39.34 3.61 -20.13
N GLY A 29 -38.93 4.00 -21.34
CA GLY A 29 -38.70 5.42 -21.69
C GLY A 29 -37.70 6.13 -20.76
N LEU A 30 -36.80 5.39 -20.13
CA LEU A 30 -35.83 5.94 -19.18
C LEU A 30 -34.85 6.83 -19.92
N LYS A 31 -34.73 8.07 -19.50
CA LYS A 31 -33.71 9.00 -20.00
C LYS A 31 -32.32 8.42 -19.75
N THR A 32 -31.45 8.57 -20.71
CA THR A 32 -30.05 8.14 -20.61
C THR A 32 -29.42 8.60 -19.29
N ILE A 33 -29.00 7.65 -18.46
CA ILE A 33 -28.29 7.96 -17.22
C ILE A 33 -26.93 8.51 -17.61
N ARG A 34 -26.71 9.79 -17.41
CA ARG A 34 -25.43 10.45 -17.62
C ARG A 34 -24.59 10.21 -16.37
N MET A 35 -23.61 9.35 -16.46
CA MET A 35 -22.65 9.18 -15.34
C MET A 35 -21.86 10.47 -15.14
N LYS A 36 -21.90 10.98 -13.92
CA LYS A 36 -21.01 12.06 -13.50
C LYS A 36 -19.79 11.40 -12.85
N TYR A 37 -18.60 11.73 -13.36
CA TYR A 37 -17.36 11.37 -12.70
C TYR A 37 -17.15 12.34 -11.54
N GLN A 38 -16.99 11.80 -10.35
CA GLN A 38 -16.52 12.56 -9.19
C GLN A 38 -15.12 12.07 -8.83
N ASN A 39 -14.24 13.02 -8.59
CA ASN A 39 -12.91 12.71 -8.11
C ASN A 39 -13.03 12.39 -6.61
N THR A 40 -12.90 11.12 -6.24
CA THR A 40 -12.91 10.68 -4.85
C THR A 40 -11.47 10.43 -4.46
N ASN A 41 -10.86 11.39 -3.75
CA ASN A 41 -9.57 11.14 -3.13
C ASN A 41 -9.79 10.16 -1.97
N PRO A 42 -9.13 8.98 -1.97
CA PRO A 42 -9.24 8.07 -0.84
C PRO A 42 -8.69 8.76 0.41
N ASN A 43 -9.39 8.57 1.54
CA ASN A 43 -8.89 9.02 2.84
C ASN A 43 -7.64 8.17 3.20
N PRO A 44 -6.44 8.78 3.33
CA PRO A 44 -5.21 8.03 3.60
C PRO A 44 -5.26 7.24 4.89
N ALA A 45 -5.90 7.78 5.91
CA ALA A 45 -6.03 7.13 7.21
C ALA A 45 -6.95 5.91 7.16
N ALA A 46 -8.08 6.00 6.43
CA ALA A 46 -8.99 4.87 6.23
C ALA A 46 -8.28 3.75 5.43
N LEU A 47 -7.46 4.12 4.43
CA LEU A 47 -6.67 3.17 3.67
C LEU A 47 -5.66 2.45 4.57
N LEU A 48 -4.90 3.19 5.40
CA LEU A 48 -3.94 2.61 6.34
C LEU A 48 -4.61 1.73 7.39
N SER A 49 -5.76 2.16 7.91
CA SER A 49 -6.52 1.35 8.87
C SER A 49 -6.99 0.04 8.24
N SER A 50 -7.42 0.05 6.98
CA SER A 50 -7.84 -1.17 6.27
C SER A 50 -6.70 -2.17 6.04
N LEU A 51 -5.43 -1.71 6.01
CA LEU A 51 -4.27 -2.62 5.93
C LEU A 51 -4.15 -3.51 7.17
N ARG A 52 -4.62 -3.06 8.33
CA ARG A 52 -4.64 -3.85 9.58
C ARG A 52 -5.63 -5.01 9.52
N ASP A 53 -6.69 -4.87 8.75
CA ASP A 53 -7.76 -5.88 8.64
C ASP A 53 -7.44 -6.97 7.60
N ILE A 54 -6.31 -6.87 6.90
CA ILE A 54 -5.90 -7.84 5.85
C ILE A 54 -5.52 -9.21 6.45
N GLY A 55 -5.43 -9.34 7.79
CA GLY A 55 -5.14 -10.62 8.43
C GLY A 55 -3.66 -11.03 8.39
N TYR A 56 -2.76 -10.06 8.28
CA TYR A 56 -1.32 -10.28 8.44
C TYR A 56 -1.02 -10.74 9.87
N ASN A 57 -0.46 -11.93 10.02
CA ASN A 57 0.08 -12.35 11.31
C ASN A 57 1.48 -11.73 11.52
N ILE A 58 1.96 -11.75 12.76
CA ILE A 58 3.24 -11.14 13.10
C ILE A 58 4.42 -11.82 12.41
N GLU A 59 4.35 -13.13 12.20
CA GLU A 59 5.39 -13.90 11.53
C GLU A 59 5.56 -13.45 10.09
N THR A 60 4.48 -13.37 9.33
CA THR A 60 4.49 -12.89 7.93
C THR A 60 4.95 -11.44 7.83
N ALA A 61 4.54 -10.60 8.80
CA ALA A 61 4.99 -9.21 8.84
C ALA A 61 6.52 -9.12 9.04
N ILE A 62 7.07 -9.92 9.94
CA ILE A 62 8.52 -9.98 10.19
C ILE A 62 9.25 -10.54 8.97
N GLU A 63 8.73 -11.58 8.32
CA GLU A 63 9.31 -12.15 7.09
C GLU A 63 9.43 -11.10 6.00
N ASP A 64 8.39 -10.32 5.72
CA ASP A 64 8.42 -9.24 4.73
C ASP A 64 9.45 -8.15 5.06
N LEU A 65 9.63 -7.83 6.34
CA LEU A 65 10.64 -6.86 6.77
C LEU A 65 12.05 -7.41 6.65
N ILE A 66 12.27 -8.70 6.93
CA ILE A 66 13.54 -9.39 6.72
C ILE A 66 13.87 -9.44 5.22
N ASP A 67 12.90 -9.71 4.36
CA ASP A 67 13.08 -9.73 2.91
C ASP A 67 13.55 -8.37 2.37
N ASN A 68 13.08 -7.26 2.95
CA ASN A 68 13.58 -5.93 2.64
C ASN A 68 15.07 -5.79 2.99
N SER A 69 15.49 -6.28 4.14
CA SER A 69 16.89 -6.27 4.57
C SER A 69 17.79 -7.16 3.66
N ILE A 70 17.29 -8.35 3.27
CA ILE A 70 17.97 -9.23 2.32
C ILE A 70 18.11 -8.54 0.95
N THR A 71 17.07 -7.88 0.48
CA THR A 71 17.10 -7.10 -0.77
C THR A 71 18.11 -5.94 -0.68
N ALA A 72 18.27 -5.34 0.50
CA ALA A 72 19.29 -4.34 0.78
C ALA A 72 20.71 -4.92 0.90
N LYS A 73 20.88 -6.26 0.71
CA LYS A 73 22.15 -6.99 0.81
C LYS A 73 22.75 -6.96 2.22
N ALA A 74 21.90 -6.94 3.23
CA ALA A 74 22.34 -7.09 4.61
C ALA A 74 22.99 -8.47 4.84
N ILE A 75 24.05 -8.48 5.62
CA ILE A 75 24.75 -9.70 6.08
C ILE A 75 24.30 -10.03 7.51
N LYS A 76 23.92 -9.00 8.27
CA LYS A 76 23.46 -9.12 9.64
C LYS A 76 22.11 -8.42 9.79
N ILE A 77 21.17 -9.13 10.39
CA ILE A 77 19.86 -8.59 10.77
C ILE A 77 19.66 -8.86 12.26
N GLU A 78 19.36 -7.84 13.03
CA GLU A 78 19.10 -7.93 14.45
C GLU A 78 17.65 -7.50 14.73
N ILE A 79 16.90 -8.35 15.42
CA ILE A 79 15.51 -8.09 15.81
C ILE A 79 15.46 -7.97 17.32
N ARG A 80 14.93 -6.85 17.81
CA ARG A 80 14.69 -6.61 19.24
C ARG A 80 13.21 -6.35 19.46
N MET A 81 12.64 -7.07 20.41
CA MET A 81 11.25 -6.87 20.87
C MET A 81 11.28 -6.47 22.33
N ILE A 82 10.58 -5.41 22.65
CA ILE A 82 10.51 -4.86 24.02
C ILE A 82 9.04 -4.73 24.40
N TRP A 83 8.66 -5.40 25.48
CA TRP A 83 7.27 -5.46 25.95
C TRP A 83 6.78 -4.16 26.60
N ASN A 84 7.65 -3.33 27.12
CA ASN A 84 7.39 -2.01 27.70
C ASN A 84 6.06 -1.90 28.47
N LYS A 85 5.78 -2.85 29.38
CA LYS A 85 4.58 -2.86 30.25
C LYS A 85 3.23 -2.80 29.50
N GLY A 86 3.15 -3.35 28.30
CA GLY A 86 1.91 -3.41 27.51
C GLY A 86 1.84 -2.41 26.35
N ASP A 87 2.90 -1.63 26.16
CA ASP A 87 3.14 -0.80 24.99
C ASP A 87 4.36 -1.34 24.22
N PRO A 88 4.21 -2.48 23.53
CA PRO A 88 5.33 -3.17 22.91
C PRO A 88 5.85 -2.42 21.69
N TRP A 89 7.15 -2.48 21.48
CA TRP A 89 7.78 -2.02 20.26
C TRP A 89 8.82 -3.01 19.76
N MET A 90 9.06 -2.99 18.48
CA MET A 90 10.02 -3.83 17.79
C MET A 90 10.98 -2.98 16.96
N VAL A 91 12.26 -3.34 16.99
CA VAL A 91 13.29 -2.77 16.10
C VAL A 91 13.85 -3.89 15.25
N ILE A 92 13.94 -3.64 13.96
CA ILE A 92 14.71 -4.45 13.01
C ILE A 92 15.86 -3.59 12.54
N LEU A 93 17.06 -4.02 12.79
CA LEU A 93 18.30 -3.34 12.41
C LEU A 93 19.06 -4.21 11.44
N ASP A 94 19.42 -3.67 10.30
CA ASP A 94 20.26 -4.34 9.30
C ASP A 94 21.49 -3.51 8.94
N ASP A 95 22.49 -4.20 8.40
CA ASP A 95 23.74 -3.61 7.88
C ASP A 95 23.74 -3.50 6.35
N GLY A 96 22.59 -3.47 5.73
CA GLY A 96 22.42 -3.34 4.29
C GLY A 96 22.87 -1.98 3.74
N ARG A 97 22.68 -1.78 2.43
CA ARG A 97 23.12 -0.55 1.74
C ARG A 97 22.42 0.73 2.20
N GLY A 98 21.36 0.60 2.95
CA GLY A 98 20.48 1.70 3.31
C GLY A 98 19.73 2.33 2.11
N MET A 99 19.03 3.42 2.37
CA MET A 99 18.26 4.19 1.39
C MET A 99 18.75 5.64 1.34
N SER A 100 18.83 6.21 0.15
CA SER A 100 18.95 7.65 -0.02
C SER A 100 17.68 8.34 0.49
N ASN A 101 17.75 9.65 0.76
CA ASN A 101 16.58 10.40 1.20
C ASN A 101 15.39 10.29 0.21
N SER A 102 15.65 10.30 -1.09
CA SER A 102 14.61 10.14 -2.11
C SER A 102 13.99 8.74 -2.13
N GLU A 103 14.79 7.69 -1.89
CA GLU A 103 14.29 6.32 -1.75
C GLU A 103 13.47 6.17 -0.46
N LEU A 104 13.91 6.77 0.65
CA LEU A 104 13.17 6.78 1.91
C LEU A 104 11.81 7.44 1.76
N VAL A 105 11.75 8.63 1.14
CA VAL A 105 10.48 9.33 0.88
C VAL A 105 9.54 8.45 0.05
N LYS A 106 10.03 7.84 -1.03
CA LYS A 106 9.23 6.90 -1.84
C LYS A 106 8.76 5.70 -1.02
N ALA A 107 9.64 5.11 -0.20
CA ALA A 107 9.30 3.97 0.64
C ALA A 107 8.22 4.32 1.66
N MET A 108 8.20 5.55 2.18
CA MET A 108 7.22 6.02 3.16
C MET A 108 5.96 6.60 2.52
N THR A 109 5.99 7.04 1.26
CA THR A 109 4.80 7.58 0.57
C THR A 109 3.77 6.47 0.32
N LEU A 110 2.52 6.69 0.73
CA LEU A 110 1.40 5.80 0.45
C LEU A 110 1.10 5.81 -1.05
N ALA A 111 1.02 4.62 -1.65
CA ALA A 111 0.80 4.45 -3.09
C ALA A 111 1.85 5.14 -3.99
N GLY A 112 3.06 5.38 -3.48
CA GLY A 112 4.13 6.09 -4.18
C GLY A 112 4.75 5.34 -5.38
N ASN A 113 4.45 4.05 -5.55
CA ASN A 113 4.96 3.25 -6.66
C ASN A 113 3.83 2.87 -7.61
N ASN A 114 3.99 3.20 -8.89
CA ASN A 114 3.08 2.73 -9.92
C ASN A 114 3.27 1.20 -10.12
N PRO A 115 2.22 0.36 -9.96
CA PRO A 115 2.31 -1.08 -10.17
C PRO A 115 2.76 -1.49 -11.57
N LEU A 116 2.70 -0.57 -12.54
CA LEU A 116 3.04 -0.78 -13.96
C LEU A 116 4.51 -0.44 -14.30
N GLU A 117 5.30 0.07 -13.34
CA GLU A 117 6.73 0.32 -13.60
C GLU A 117 7.50 -0.99 -13.68
N THR A 118 8.36 -1.11 -14.69
CA THR A 118 9.26 -2.26 -14.90
C THR A 118 10.25 -2.34 -13.74
N ARG A 119 10.22 -3.45 -13.02
CA ARG A 119 11.07 -3.71 -11.85
C ARG A 119 12.24 -4.61 -12.18
N HIS A 120 13.33 -4.47 -11.42
CA HIS A 120 14.42 -5.44 -11.45
C HIS A 120 13.93 -6.79 -10.91
N LYS A 121 14.44 -7.90 -11.51
CA LYS A 121 14.08 -9.27 -11.13
C LYS A 121 14.45 -9.65 -9.68
N ASP A 122 15.33 -8.88 -9.06
CA ASP A 122 15.84 -9.10 -7.70
C ASP A 122 15.04 -8.31 -6.64
N ASP A 123 13.99 -7.58 -7.04
CA ASP A 123 13.13 -6.85 -6.12
C ASP A 123 12.06 -7.81 -5.56
N LEU A 124 12.31 -8.35 -4.37
CA LEU A 124 11.40 -9.26 -3.66
C LEU A 124 10.11 -8.53 -3.20
N GLY A 125 10.14 -7.23 -3.12
CA GLY A 125 8.99 -6.39 -2.73
C GLY A 125 7.93 -6.26 -3.82
N ARG A 126 7.02 -7.23 -3.92
CA ARG A 126 6.05 -7.40 -5.02
C ARG A 126 5.19 -6.17 -5.36
N PHE A 127 4.98 -5.23 -4.42
CA PHE A 127 4.07 -4.09 -4.61
C PHE A 127 4.60 -2.74 -4.11
N GLY A 128 5.85 -2.65 -3.58
CA GLY A 128 6.34 -1.44 -2.91
C GLY A 128 5.52 -1.04 -1.67
N LEU A 129 4.62 -1.94 -1.23
CA LEU A 129 3.76 -1.78 -0.07
C LEU A 129 4.23 -2.64 1.11
N GLY A 130 5.14 -3.62 0.90
CA GLY A 130 5.54 -4.61 1.89
C GLY A 130 5.94 -3.98 3.23
N LEU A 131 6.84 -2.99 3.21
CA LEU A 131 7.25 -2.28 4.42
C LEU A 131 6.04 -1.71 5.18
N LYS A 132 5.16 -0.99 4.49
CA LYS A 132 3.99 -0.33 5.10
C LYS A 132 2.91 -1.31 5.51
N THR A 133 2.60 -2.28 4.66
CA THR A 133 1.58 -3.30 4.95
C THR A 133 2.00 -4.16 6.13
N ALA A 134 3.25 -4.67 6.12
CA ALA A 134 3.79 -5.46 7.21
C ALA A 134 3.79 -4.65 8.52
N SER A 135 4.33 -3.42 8.49
CA SER A 135 4.41 -2.59 9.70
C SER A 135 3.03 -2.20 10.24
N PHE A 136 2.16 -1.60 9.40
CA PHE A 136 0.86 -1.10 9.86
C PHE A 136 -0.16 -2.19 10.17
N SER A 137 0.05 -3.42 9.73
CA SER A 137 -0.74 -4.55 10.21
C SER A 137 -0.51 -4.81 11.72
N GLN A 138 0.67 -4.48 12.25
CA GLN A 138 1.09 -4.78 13.62
C GLN A 138 1.20 -3.54 14.52
N CYS A 139 1.57 -2.36 13.98
CA CYS A 139 1.81 -1.15 14.76
C CYS A 139 0.97 0.04 14.27
N LYS A 140 0.91 1.11 15.07
CA LYS A 140 0.28 2.38 14.72
C LYS A 140 1.31 3.42 14.28
N GLN A 141 2.56 3.25 14.67
CA GLN A 141 3.66 4.16 14.39
C GLN A 141 4.80 3.40 13.72
N LEU A 142 5.27 3.91 12.60
CA LEU A 142 6.40 3.39 11.85
C LEU A 142 7.47 4.45 11.71
N THR A 143 8.62 4.22 12.31
CA THR A 143 9.82 5.05 12.14
C THR A 143 10.85 4.28 11.33
N VAL A 144 11.37 4.87 10.27
CA VAL A 144 12.48 4.32 9.47
C VAL A 144 13.66 5.26 9.56
N ILE A 145 14.79 4.73 9.99
CA ILE A 145 16.08 5.43 10.04
C ILE A 145 17.02 4.71 9.08
N THR A 146 17.69 5.43 8.23
CA THR A 146 18.57 4.86 7.21
C THR A 146 19.87 5.66 7.06
N PHE A 147 20.96 4.95 6.79
CA PHE A 147 22.25 5.52 6.53
C PHE A 147 22.73 5.10 5.15
N ASN A 148 22.99 6.05 4.28
CA ASN A 148 23.45 5.80 2.91
C ASN A 148 24.40 6.93 2.47
N ASN A 149 25.51 6.58 1.84
CA ASN A 149 26.49 7.55 1.32
C ASN A 149 26.87 8.66 2.33
N ASN A 150 27.23 8.28 3.57
CA ASN A 150 27.55 9.20 4.68
C ASN A 150 26.41 10.18 5.07
N SER A 151 25.19 9.89 4.69
CA SER A 151 24.01 10.67 5.06
C SER A 151 23.04 9.84 5.90
N LEU A 152 22.64 10.37 7.03
CA LEU A 152 21.59 9.82 7.89
C LEU A 152 20.26 10.48 7.52
N SER A 153 19.24 9.68 7.28
CA SER A 153 17.88 10.15 7.01
C SER A 153 16.89 9.38 7.89
N ALA A 154 15.82 10.04 8.29
CA ALA A 154 14.74 9.42 9.06
C ALA A 154 13.38 9.90 8.57
N ALA A 155 12.39 9.05 8.65
CA ALA A 155 11.00 9.39 8.38
C ALA A 155 10.08 8.58 9.30
N GLU A 156 8.95 9.17 9.65
CA GLU A 156 7.96 8.57 10.54
C GLU A 156 6.56 8.77 9.97
N ILE A 157 5.71 7.78 10.19
CA ILE A 157 4.27 7.86 9.97
C ILE A 157 3.59 7.41 11.26
N ASP A 158 2.76 8.28 11.82
CA ASP A 158 1.87 7.99 12.94
C ASP A 158 0.43 8.01 12.45
N LEU A 159 -0.29 6.89 12.61
CA LEU A 159 -1.68 6.77 12.17
C LEU A 159 -2.63 7.69 12.95
N GLU A 160 -2.31 8.01 14.19
CA GLU A 160 -3.14 8.91 14.99
C GLU A 160 -2.98 10.36 14.51
N GLU A 161 -1.75 10.77 14.17
CA GLU A 161 -1.52 12.09 13.57
C GLU A 161 -2.12 12.22 12.18
N VAL A 162 -2.01 11.19 11.34
CA VAL A 162 -2.65 11.17 10.00
C VAL A 162 -4.15 11.35 10.13
N ASN A 163 -4.79 10.69 11.12
CA ASN A 163 -6.24 10.82 11.36
C ASN A 163 -6.65 12.24 11.80
N THR A 164 -5.83 12.90 12.62
CA THR A 164 -6.14 14.25 13.15
C THR A 164 -5.87 15.38 12.17
N ASN A 165 -5.00 15.17 11.18
CA ASN A 165 -4.57 16.17 10.21
C ASN A 165 -5.24 16.06 8.83
N ILE A 166 -6.25 15.20 8.67
CA ILE A 166 -6.99 15.02 7.39
C ILE A 166 -7.52 16.34 6.84
N ASP A 167 -7.90 17.28 7.70
CA ASP A 167 -8.46 18.58 7.29
C ASP A 167 -7.39 19.62 6.88
N LYS A 168 -6.10 19.35 7.09
CA LYS A 168 -5.03 20.31 6.81
C LYS A 168 -4.38 20.14 5.43
N GLY A 169 -4.80 19.14 4.65
CA GLY A 169 -4.27 18.86 3.31
C GLY A 169 -2.78 18.50 3.34
N PHE A 170 -2.45 17.26 3.04
CA PHE A 170 -1.07 16.86 2.72
C PHE A 170 -0.74 17.27 1.30
#